data_f7bd4d30f6bad6a710ae29eccb0953c8
#
_entry.id   f7bd4d30f6bad6a710ae29eccb0953c8
#
_cell.length_a   1.000
_cell.length_b   1.000
_cell.length_c   1.000
_cell.angle_alpha   90.00
_cell.angle_beta   90.00
_cell.angle_gamma   90.00
#
_symmetry.space_group_name_H-M   'P 1'
#
loop_
_entity.id
_entity.type
_entity.pdbx_description
1 polymer ?
#
loop_
_entity_poly.entity_id
_entity_poly.type
_entity_poly.pdbx_seq_one_letter_code
_entity_poly.pdbx_strand_id
1 'polypeptide(L)'
;MTQETLLYTLPGTRDLLPDEIGRWQFIEQAARDIFGRYGFSEIRTPLIEATELFARSIGQDTDIVGKEMYTFRDQSGKSITLRPEATASVVRAYAQHTMYRGAGTTKLYYLGPMFRHEKKQKGRWRQFYQIGAEVLGSDHPAIEVETIEMVISLLEMLEVKVQLLVNSVGCSRCRPQYIELLRAELQRVAGHLCEDCRRRSVSNALRVLDCKVESCQPYIDKLPRITDHLCEECSRHFDLFRKHLAMAAIPFEVTPRLVRGLDYYVKTAFEIVSAGLGAQNALAGGGRYDELSEVLGGPPVSGFGFAMGLDRLVMLLPESLSSRWVEAADLFLAYMGGRAFERALELARSFRREGFRCGLDFSGGSLKSQLRLANRLNARHVLIMGEDELASGRYLLKDLSDSSQRLLEPEEVIRHLRDLQKGPQQAASQGGS
;
A
#
# COMPACT_ATOMS: atom_id res chain seq x y z
N MET A 1 3.07 -9.52 46.30
CA MET A 1 3.04 -9.98 44.92
C MET A 1 2.59 -8.79 44.08
N THR A 2 3.52 -8.10 43.42
CA THR A 2 3.22 -7.05 42.47
C THR A 2 2.45 -7.68 41.32
N GLN A 3 1.20 -7.28 41.11
CA GLN A 3 0.46 -7.65 39.91
C GLN A 3 1.28 -7.17 38.69
N GLU A 4 1.86 -8.10 37.94
CA GLU A 4 2.47 -7.77 36.64
C GLU A 4 1.37 -7.22 35.75
N THR A 5 1.50 -5.92 35.42
CA THR A 5 0.54 -5.26 34.53
C THR A 5 0.82 -5.76 33.11
N LEU A 6 -0.21 -6.26 32.41
CA LEU A 6 -0.11 -6.66 31.01
C LEU A 6 0.44 -5.52 30.17
N LEU A 7 1.46 -5.82 29.37
CA LEU A 7 2.05 -4.85 28.44
C LEU A 7 1.19 -4.76 27.17
N TYR A 8 0.93 -3.56 26.73
CA TYR A 8 0.17 -3.27 25.51
C TYR A 8 1.05 -2.57 24.46
N THR A 9 0.62 -2.59 23.21
CA THR A 9 1.25 -1.83 22.12
C THR A 9 1.26 -0.33 22.43
N LEU A 10 2.25 0.40 21.88
CA LEU A 10 2.33 1.86 22.04
C LEU A 10 1.09 2.52 21.39
N PRO A 11 0.60 3.64 21.96
CA PRO A 11 -0.50 4.39 21.37
C PRO A 11 -0.22 4.81 19.92
N GLY A 12 -1.12 4.46 19.01
CA GLY A 12 -0.97 4.74 17.59
C GLY A 12 -0.20 3.66 16.81
N THR A 13 0.18 2.55 17.45
CA THR A 13 0.63 1.32 16.78
C THR A 13 -0.37 0.20 17.01
N ARG A 14 -0.29 -0.88 16.23
CA ARG A 14 -1.13 -2.06 16.36
C ARG A 14 -0.44 -3.31 15.83
N ASP A 15 -0.89 -4.46 16.28
CA ASP A 15 -0.58 -5.74 15.68
C ASP A 15 -1.52 -5.99 14.49
N LEU A 16 -1.02 -6.66 13.46
CA LEU A 16 -1.81 -7.21 12.36
C LEU A 16 -2.02 -8.69 12.65
N LEU A 17 -3.23 -9.06 13.03
CA LEU A 17 -3.54 -10.40 13.49
C LEU A 17 -3.88 -11.34 12.32
N PRO A 18 -3.85 -12.68 12.53
CA PRO A 18 -4.10 -13.67 11.47
C PRO A 18 -5.45 -13.55 10.77
N ASP A 19 -6.46 -12.99 11.42
CA ASP A 19 -7.80 -12.78 10.87
C ASP A 19 -7.87 -11.60 9.89
N GLU A 20 -6.94 -10.66 9.95
CA GLU A 20 -6.89 -9.52 9.04
C GLU A 20 -5.72 -9.55 8.04
N ILE A 21 -4.61 -10.27 8.36
CA ILE A 21 -3.37 -10.22 7.57
C ILE A 21 -3.56 -10.74 6.14
N GLY A 22 -4.50 -11.64 5.91
CA GLY A 22 -4.80 -12.15 4.56
C GLY A 22 -5.18 -11.05 3.57
N ARG A 23 -5.94 -10.03 4.00
CA ARG A 23 -6.29 -8.86 3.17
C ARG A 23 -5.05 -8.08 2.75
N TRP A 24 -4.08 -7.92 3.65
CA TRP A 24 -2.81 -7.23 3.39
C TRP A 24 -1.99 -7.98 2.36
N GLN A 25 -1.79 -9.27 2.58
CA GLN A 25 -1.03 -10.15 1.69
C GLN A 25 -1.64 -10.21 0.29
N PHE A 26 -2.97 -10.22 0.19
CA PHE A 26 -3.68 -10.18 -1.10
C PHE A 26 -3.38 -8.90 -1.86
N ILE A 27 -3.46 -7.71 -1.21
CA ILE A 27 -3.12 -6.43 -1.85
C ILE A 27 -1.64 -6.39 -2.23
N GLU A 28 -0.75 -6.82 -1.34
CA GLU A 28 0.69 -6.83 -1.60
C GLU A 28 1.05 -7.71 -2.79
N GLN A 29 0.43 -8.88 -2.90
CA GLN A 29 0.65 -9.77 -4.04
C GLN A 29 0.12 -9.15 -5.33
N ALA A 30 -1.07 -8.59 -5.29
CA ALA A 30 -1.67 -7.86 -6.40
C ALA A 30 -0.78 -6.72 -6.90
N ALA A 31 -0.20 -5.95 -5.97
CA ALA A 31 0.72 -4.87 -6.32
C ALA A 31 2.00 -5.41 -6.99
N ARG A 32 2.59 -6.49 -6.46
CA ARG A 32 3.76 -7.13 -7.09
C ARG A 32 3.47 -7.58 -8.52
N ASP A 33 2.32 -8.21 -8.72
CA ASP A 33 1.92 -8.75 -10.03
C ASP A 33 1.66 -7.63 -11.05
N ILE A 34 0.93 -6.59 -10.65
CA ILE A 34 0.65 -5.44 -11.52
C ILE A 34 1.93 -4.66 -11.81
N PHE A 35 2.71 -4.27 -10.79
CA PHE A 35 3.91 -3.46 -10.98
C PHE A 35 4.98 -4.18 -11.81
N GLY A 36 5.07 -5.51 -11.65
CA GLY A 36 5.93 -6.34 -12.51
C GLY A 36 5.56 -6.26 -13.99
N ARG A 37 4.26 -6.17 -14.34
CA ARG A 37 3.80 -6.00 -15.74
C ARG A 37 4.23 -4.67 -16.37
N TYR A 38 4.38 -3.62 -15.54
CA TYR A 38 4.88 -2.30 -15.97
C TYR A 38 6.40 -2.17 -15.89
N GLY A 39 7.11 -3.28 -15.60
CA GLY A 39 8.58 -3.32 -15.56
C GLY A 39 9.21 -2.73 -14.30
N PHE A 40 8.44 -2.60 -13.21
CA PHE A 40 8.99 -2.15 -11.94
C PHE A 40 9.64 -3.30 -11.16
N SER A 41 10.77 -3.03 -10.52
CA SER A 41 11.49 -3.95 -9.64
C SER A 41 11.36 -3.54 -8.18
N GLU A 42 11.22 -4.51 -7.28
CA GLU A 42 11.14 -4.23 -5.84
C GLU A 42 12.48 -3.73 -5.29
N ILE A 43 12.43 -2.65 -4.52
CA ILE A 43 13.54 -2.15 -3.70
C ILE A 43 13.16 -2.14 -2.23
N ARG A 44 14.08 -2.52 -1.35
CA ARG A 44 13.93 -2.41 0.10
C ARG A 44 15.04 -1.55 0.66
N THR A 45 14.68 -0.39 1.20
CA THR A 45 15.60 0.52 1.87
C THR A 45 15.53 0.33 3.38
N PRO A 46 16.57 0.72 4.14
CA PRO A 46 16.55 0.68 5.60
C PRO A 46 15.34 1.40 6.19
N LEU A 47 14.87 0.94 7.36
CA LEU A 47 13.82 1.64 8.12
C LEU A 47 14.36 2.85 8.88
N ILE A 48 15.65 2.84 9.18
CA ILE A 48 16.37 3.92 9.87
C ILE A 48 17.39 4.53 8.92
N GLU A 49 17.41 5.86 8.88
CA GLU A 49 18.30 6.64 8.03
C GLU A 49 18.91 7.80 8.83
N ALA A 50 19.94 8.45 8.28
CA ALA A 50 20.42 9.70 8.85
C ALA A 50 19.31 10.75 8.82
N THR A 51 19.08 11.47 9.93
CA THR A 51 18.05 12.51 10.03
C THR A 51 18.17 13.56 8.92
N GLU A 52 19.39 13.87 8.52
CA GLU A 52 19.72 14.82 7.46
C GLU A 52 19.09 14.45 6.11
N LEU A 53 18.94 13.16 5.81
CA LEU A 53 18.28 12.69 4.59
C LEU A 53 16.88 13.31 4.45
N PHE A 54 16.08 13.21 5.50
CA PHE A 54 14.71 13.71 5.49
C PHE A 54 14.62 15.22 5.69
N ALA A 55 15.51 15.81 6.49
CA ALA A 55 15.57 17.26 6.69
C ALA A 55 15.89 18.02 5.39
N ARG A 56 16.77 17.46 4.54
CA ARG A 56 17.09 18.06 3.23
C ARG A 56 16.02 17.82 2.20
N SER A 57 15.43 16.62 2.15
CA SER A 57 14.49 16.24 1.10
C SER A 57 13.09 16.81 1.32
N ILE A 58 12.53 16.70 2.53
CA ILE A 58 11.12 17.00 2.81
C ILE A 58 10.86 18.49 2.96
N GLY A 59 11.85 19.24 3.44
CA GLY A 59 11.75 20.66 3.78
C GLY A 59 11.56 20.88 5.28
N GLN A 60 12.36 21.81 5.84
CA GLN A 60 12.40 22.08 7.30
C GLN A 60 11.09 22.65 7.84
N ASP A 61 10.34 23.38 7.01
CA ASP A 61 9.07 24.04 7.39
C ASP A 61 7.84 23.11 7.25
N THR A 62 8.04 21.83 6.94
CA THR A 62 6.94 20.86 6.85
C THR A 62 6.56 20.32 8.24
N ASP A 63 5.28 19.97 8.43
CA ASP A 63 4.83 19.35 9.67
C ASP A 63 5.56 18.02 9.95
N ILE A 64 5.97 17.29 8.90
CA ILE A 64 6.70 16.03 9.02
C ILE A 64 8.04 16.25 9.71
N VAL A 65 8.88 17.14 9.19
CA VAL A 65 10.20 17.41 9.76
C VAL A 65 10.10 18.13 11.11
N GLY A 66 9.18 19.08 11.23
CA GLY A 66 9.04 19.90 12.44
C GLY A 66 8.43 19.18 13.65
N LYS A 67 7.56 18.14 13.44
CA LYS A 67 6.75 17.59 14.53
C LYS A 67 6.50 16.09 14.48
N GLU A 68 6.67 15.43 13.32
CA GLU A 68 6.17 14.06 13.13
C GLU A 68 7.27 13.01 13.03
N MET A 69 8.54 13.38 12.85
CA MET A 69 9.64 12.43 12.76
C MET A 69 9.97 11.78 14.10
N TYR A 70 10.19 10.47 14.11
CA TYR A 70 10.80 9.74 15.22
C TYR A 70 12.32 9.79 15.08
N THR A 71 12.94 10.72 15.78
CA THR A 71 14.39 11.01 15.74
C THR A 71 15.02 10.70 17.08
N PHE A 72 16.17 10.04 17.06
CA PHE A 72 16.96 9.71 18.24
C PHE A 72 18.45 9.68 17.90
N ARG A 73 19.31 9.61 18.91
CA ARG A 73 20.76 9.46 18.72
C ARG A 73 21.15 8.01 18.92
N ASP A 74 22.02 7.51 18.05
CA ASP A 74 22.65 6.21 18.23
C ASP A 74 23.77 6.27 19.28
N GLN A 75 24.38 5.13 19.59
CA GLN A 75 25.48 5.06 20.56
C GLN A 75 26.72 5.88 20.17
N SER A 76 26.89 6.20 18.89
CA SER A 76 27.98 7.06 18.40
C SER A 76 27.62 8.55 18.44
N GLY A 77 26.41 8.91 18.89
CA GLY A 77 25.89 10.28 18.93
C GLY A 77 25.29 10.77 17.61
N LYS A 78 25.24 9.93 16.58
CA LYS A 78 24.65 10.26 15.27
C LYS A 78 23.13 10.42 15.37
N SER A 79 22.57 11.46 14.77
CA SER A 79 21.13 11.64 14.67
C SER A 79 20.56 10.73 13.57
N ILE A 80 19.66 9.84 13.96
CA ILE A 80 18.98 8.88 13.09
C ILE A 80 17.47 9.01 13.24
N THR A 81 16.74 8.67 12.19
CA THR A 81 15.29 8.84 12.10
C THR A 81 14.65 7.58 11.52
N LEU A 82 13.53 7.15 12.10
CA LEU A 82 12.65 6.18 11.46
C LEU A 82 12.01 6.84 10.24
N ARG A 83 12.11 6.21 9.06
CA ARG A 83 11.66 6.81 7.80
C ARG A 83 10.18 7.24 7.83
N PRO A 84 9.87 8.52 7.60
CA PRO A 84 8.49 9.01 7.52
C PRO A 84 7.86 8.79 6.15
N GLU A 85 8.68 8.48 5.14
CA GLU A 85 8.35 8.18 3.75
C GLU A 85 9.52 7.44 3.10
N ALA A 86 9.40 6.92 1.88
CA ALA A 86 10.46 6.13 1.28
C ALA A 86 11.13 6.78 0.05
N THR A 87 10.54 7.80 -0.57
CA THR A 87 11.06 8.45 -1.78
C THR A 87 12.51 8.91 -1.59
N ALA A 88 12.79 9.63 -0.50
CA ALA A 88 14.15 10.10 -0.18
C ALA A 88 15.15 8.94 -0.03
N SER A 89 14.73 7.85 0.63
CA SER A 89 15.57 6.65 0.78
C SER A 89 15.84 5.95 -0.56
N VAL A 90 14.85 5.91 -1.45
CA VAL A 90 15.00 5.33 -2.81
C VAL A 90 15.94 6.19 -3.65
N VAL A 91 15.76 7.52 -3.65
CA VAL A 91 16.65 8.45 -4.39
C VAL A 91 18.08 8.40 -3.86
N ARG A 92 18.28 8.34 -2.52
CA ARG A 92 19.59 8.13 -1.90
C ARG A 92 20.21 6.80 -2.37
N ALA A 93 19.44 5.70 -2.37
CA ALA A 93 19.92 4.39 -2.82
C ALA A 93 20.30 4.43 -4.32
N TYR A 94 19.48 5.06 -5.15
CA TYR A 94 19.76 5.25 -6.58
C TYR A 94 21.08 5.97 -6.82
N ALA A 95 21.34 7.07 -6.10
CA ALA A 95 22.59 7.81 -6.20
C ALA A 95 23.79 7.02 -5.63
N GLN A 96 23.64 6.46 -4.41
CA GLN A 96 24.70 5.72 -3.72
C GLN A 96 25.20 4.49 -4.49
N HIS A 97 24.27 3.76 -5.12
CA HIS A 97 24.60 2.56 -5.90
C HIS A 97 24.81 2.85 -7.38
N THR A 98 24.93 4.13 -7.75
CA THR A 98 25.20 4.58 -9.13
C THR A 98 24.26 3.97 -10.17
N MET A 99 22.97 3.76 -9.80
CA MET A 99 21.99 3.12 -10.68
C MET A 99 21.73 3.95 -11.95
N TYR A 100 21.99 5.25 -11.92
CA TYR A 100 21.95 6.15 -13.07
C TYR A 100 22.96 5.83 -14.19
N ARG A 101 23.93 4.93 -13.93
CA ARG A 101 24.86 4.46 -14.97
C ARG A 101 24.29 3.35 -15.83
N GLY A 102 23.16 2.78 -15.43
CA GLY A 102 22.42 1.83 -16.23
C GLY A 102 21.80 2.48 -17.46
N ALA A 103 21.50 1.70 -18.49
CA ALA A 103 20.80 2.21 -19.67
C ALA A 103 19.31 2.47 -19.37
N GLY A 104 18.79 3.65 -19.73
CA GLY A 104 17.37 3.96 -19.71
C GLY A 104 16.82 4.40 -18.35
N THR A 105 15.51 4.28 -18.22
CA THR A 105 14.74 4.69 -17.05
C THR A 105 14.76 3.61 -15.98
N THR A 106 15.05 3.97 -14.73
CA THR A 106 14.97 3.07 -13.58
C THR A 106 13.58 3.13 -12.96
N LYS A 107 12.89 1.99 -12.88
CA LYS A 107 11.55 1.84 -12.30
C LYS A 107 11.63 0.96 -11.05
N LEU A 108 11.36 1.54 -9.88
CA LEU A 108 11.45 0.87 -8.59
C LEU A 108 10.12 0.98 -7.84
N TYR A 109 9.73 -0.07 -7.13
CA TYR A 109 8.62 0.00 -6.18
C TYR A 109 9.02 -0.55 -4.81
N TYR A 110 8.30 -0.13 -3.79
CA TYR A 110 8.50 -0.57 -2.42
C TYR A 110 7.18 -0.85 -1.71
N LEU A 111 7.25 -1.78 -0.74
CA LEU A 111 6.19 -2.03 0.23
C LEU A 111 6.82 -2.06 1.62
N GLY A 112 6.21 -1.40 2.58
CA GLY A 112 6.74 -1.47 3.93
C GLY A 112 6.25 -0.39 4.89
N PRO A 113 6.68 -0.48 6.16
CA PRO A 113 6.27 0.43 7.20
C PRO A 113 6.96 1.79 7.11
N MET A 114 6.19 2.83 7.45
CA MET A 114 6.60 4.22 7.65
C MET A 114 6.21 4.66 9.05
N PHE A 115 6.83 5.72 9.55
CA PHE A 115 6.68 6.16 10.94
C PHE A 115 6.47 7.65 11.02
N ARG A 116 5.29 8.09 11.55
CA ARG A 116 4.99 9.50 11.80
C ARG A 116 4.26 9.67 13.12
N HIS A 117 4.70 10.59 13.93
CA HIS A 117 4.05 10.94 15.21
C HIS A 117 2.80 11.81 14.97
N GLU A 118 1.88 11.33 14.13
CA GLU A 118 0.62 12.02 13.85
C GLU A 118 -0.39 11.85 15.00
N LYS A 119 -1.36 12.79 15.06
CA LYS A 119 -2.53 12.61 15.93
C LYS A 119 -3.34 11.41 15.45
N LYS A 120 -3.74 10.54 16.40
CA LYS A 120 -4.54 9.35 16.11
C LYS A 120 -5.86 9.74 15.43
N GLN A 121 -6.11 9.20 14.24
CA GLN A 121 -7.34 9.34 13.47
C GLN A 121 -7.66 8.02 12.76
N LYS A 122 -8.91 7.82 12.32
CA LYS A 122 -9.30 6.62 11.58
C LYS A 122 -8.45 6.48 10.30
N GLY A 123 -7.77 5.34 10.14
CA GLY A 123 -6.87 5.07 9.01
C GLY A 123 -5.51 5.80 9.07
N ARG A 124 -5.15 6.40 10.23
CA ARG A 124 -3.82 6.98 10.48
C ARG A 124 -3.22 6.40 11.74
N TRP A 125 -2.08 5.77 11.56
CA TRP A 125 -1.28 5.14 12.59
C TRP A 125 0.09 5.80 12.67
N ARG A 126 0.77 5.68 13.79
CA ARG A 126 2.15 6.16 13.95
C ARG A 126 3.17 5.25 13.26
N GLN A 127 2.89 3.96 13.22
CA GLN A 127 3.46 3.01 12.27
C GLN A 127 2.35 2.65 11.29
N PHE A 128 2.56 2.95 10.03
CA PHE A 128 1.62 2.67 8.94
C PHE A 128 2.37 2.11 7.74
N TYR A 129 1.67 1.50 6.81
CA TYR A 129 2.30 0.87 5.66
C TYR A 129 1.99 1.63 4.38
N GLN A 130 2.98 1.70 3.51
CA GLN A 130 2.84 2.27 2.17
C GLN A 130 3.25 1.28 1.10
N ILE A 131 2.54 1.37 -0.03
CA ILE A 131 2.96 0.91 -1.33
C ILE A 131 3.33 2.15 -2.12
N GLY A 132 4.51 2.18 -2.73
CA GLY A 132 4.91 3.29 -3.58
C GLY A 132 5.83 2.87 -4.71
N ALA A 133 5.98 3.74 -5.68
CA ALA A 133 6.87 3.50 -6.81
C ALA A 133 7.53 4.81 -7.25
N GLU A 134 8.76 4.68 -7.73
CA GLU A 134 9.61 5.78 -8.17
C GLU A 134 10.19 5.47 -9.55
N VAL A 135 10.08 6.42 -10.45
CA VAL A 135 10.65 6.38 -11.80
C VAL A 135 11.73 7.43 -11.88
N LEU A 136 12.94 7.03 -12.18
CA LEU A 136 14.11 7.89 -12.23
C LEU A 136 14.77 7.86 -13.62
N GLY A 137 15.15 9.05 -14.14
CA GLY A 137 15.86 9.16 -15.39
C GLY A 137 15.00 9.48 -16.63
N SER A 138 13.72 9.85 -16.45
CA SER A 138 12.85 10.32 -17.55
C SER A 138 12.09 11.59 -17.16
N ASP A 139 12.13 12.59 -18.01
CA ASP A 139 11.38 13.84 -17.89
C ASP A 139 10.10 13.86 -18.75
N HIS A 140 9.88 12.82 -19.56
CA HIS A 140 8.77 12.77 -20.49
C HIS A 140 7.42 12.52 -19.77
N PRO A 141 6.36 13.35 -20.00
CA PRO A 141 5.08 13.22 -19.31
C PRO A 141 4.36 11.88 -19.49
N ALA A 142 4.66 11.11 -20.54
CA ALA A 142 4.07 9.78 -20.74
C ALA A 142 4.42 8.80 -19.61
N ILE A 143 5.60 8.92 -18.98
CA ILE A 143 6.00 8.05 -17.88
C ILE A 143 5.17 8.31 -16.61
N GLU A 144 4.71 9.55 -16.46
CA GLU A 144 3.81 9.95 -15.37
C GLU A 144 2.46 9.26 -15.54
N VAL A 145 1.94 9.28 -16.79
CA VAL A 145 0.67 8.64 -17.13
C VAL A 145 0.76 7.12 -16.98
N GLU A 146 1.82 6.48 -17.48
CA GLU A 146 2.05 5.04 -17.32
C GLU A 146 2.08 4.64 -15.82
N THR A 147 2.74 5.46 -14.98
CA THR A 147 2.78 5.21 -13.53
C THR A 147 1.40 5.35 -12.88
N ILE A 148 0.61 6.34 -13.28
CA ILE A 148 -0.76 6.54 -12.80
C ILE A 148 -1.66 5.40 -13.30
N GLU A 149 -1.56 5.00 -14.55
CA GLU A 149 -2.29 3.87 -15.13
C GLU A 149 -2.03 2.57 -14.36
N MET A 150 -0.78 2.31 -14.00
CA MET A 150 -0.41 1.17 -13.16
C MET A 150 -1.15 1.17 -11.81
N VAL A 151 -1.26 2.34 -11.16
CA VAL A 151 -1.99 2.46 -9.88
C VAL A 151 -3.49 2.26 -10.10
N ILE A 152 -4.07 2.85 -11.14
CA ILE A 152 -5.50 2.68 -11.48
C ILE A 152 -5.79 1.21 -11.78
N SER A 153 -4.95 0.52 -12.56
CA SER A 153 -5.08 -0.92 -12.84
C SER A 153 -5.08 -1.78 -11.58
N LEU A 154 -4.24 -1.45 -10.59
CA LEU A 154 -4.25 -2.12 -9.29
C LEU A 154 -5.58 -1.88 -8.55
N LEU A 155 -6.06 -0.64 -8.51
CA LEU A 155 -7.29 -0.28 -7.81
C LEU A 155 -8.54 -0.87 -8.48
N GLU A 156 -8.56 -0.95 -9.80
CA GLU A 156 -9.62 -1.63 -10.58
C GLU A 156 -9.65 -3.13 -10.27
N MET A 157 -8.49 -3.80 -10.25
CA MET A 157 -8.40 -5.22 -9.88
C MET A 157 -8.88 -5.49 -8.45
N LEU A 158 -8.69 -4.52 -7.55
CA LEU A 158 -9.17 -4.55 -6.18
C LEU A 158 -10.62 -4.05 -6.02
N GLU A 159 -11.30 -3.73 -7.12
CA GLU A 159 -12.68 -3.20 -7.14
C GLU A 159 -12.85 -1.90 -6.33
N VAL A 160 -11.79 -1.10 -6.19
CA VAL A 160 -11.81 0.15 -5.42
C VAL A 160 -12.10 1.34 -6.32
N LYS A 161 -13.24 2.01 -6.07
CA LYS A 161 -13.66 3.20 -6.83
C LYS A 161 -12.89 4.44 -6.37
N VAL A 162 -12.30 5.13 -7.33
CA VAL A 162 -11.44 6.30 -7.09
C VAL A 162 -11.67 7.41 -8.11
N GLN A 163 -11.18 8.60 -7.76
CA GLN A 163 -11.11 9.77 -8.64
C GLN A 163 -9.66 10.26 -8.67
N LEU A 164 -9.17 10.59 -9.86
CA LEU A 164 -7.84 11.18 -10.06
C LEU A 164 -7.94 12.70 -10.12
N LEU A 165 -7.26 13.36 -9.18
CA LEU A 165 -7.08 14.82 -9.14
C LEU A 165 -5.67 15.16 -9.59
N VAL A 166 -5.53 16.16 -10.47
CA VAL A 166 -4.23 16.55 -11.02
C VAL A 166 -4.03 18.06 -10.96
N ASN A 167 -2.78 18.48 -10.84
CA ASN A 167 -2.39 19.88 -10.89
C ASN A 167 -0.94 20.01 -11.39
N SER A 168 -0.55 21.23 -11.75
CA SER A 168 0.86 21.61 -11.85
C SER A 168 1.23 22.55 -10.71
N VAL A 169 2.33 22.25 -10.00
CA VAL A 169 2.87 23.12 -8.95
C VAL A 169 4.03 23.99 -9.43
N GLY A 170 4.23 24.07 -10.74
CA GLY A 170 5.29 24.85 -11.37
C GLY A 170 6.70 24.34 -11.07
N CYS A 171 7.71 25.08 -11.50
CA CYS A 171 9.13 24.76 -11.26
C CYS A 171 9.84 25.91 -10.55
N SER A 172 11.13 25.76 -10.27
CA SER A 172 11.99 26.79 -9.66
C SER A 172 12.01 28.14 -10.41
N ARG A 173 11.62 28.19 -11.70
CA ARG A 173 11.54 29.43 -12.48
C ARG A 173 10.21 30.17 -12.33
N CYS A 174 9.07 29.50 -12.39
CA CYS A 174 7.76 30.13 -12.36
C CYS A 174 7.12 30.20 -10.95
N ARG A 175 7.42 29.24 -10.08
CA ARG A 175 6.85 29.17 -8.72
C ARG A 175 7.17 30.40 -7.85
N PRO A 176 8.39 31.00 -7.84
CA PRO A 176 8.69 32.16 -7.00
C PRO A 176 7.76 33.33 -7.27
N GLN A 177 7.54 33.71 -8.53
CA GLN A 177 6.65 34.81 -8.91
C GLN A 177 5.20 34.54 -8.48
N TYR A 178 4.73 33.30 -8.67
CA TYR A 178 3.40 32.91 -8.18
C TYR A 178 3.28 32.99 -6.65
N ILE A 179 4.31 32.58 -5.89
CA ILE A 179 4.32 32.66 -4.43
C ILE A 179 4.23 34.12 -3.96
N GLU A 180 4.91 35.04 -4.62
CA GLU A 180 4.83 36.48 -4.30
C GLU A 180 3.40 37.02 -4.52
N LEU A 181 2.79 36.69 -5.66
CA LEU A 181 1.40 37.02 -5.94
C LEU A 181 0.46 36.43 -4.91
N LEU A 182 0.62 35.13 -4.61
CA LEU A 182 -0.19 34.42 -3.63
C LEU A 182 -0.07 35.05 -2.23
N ARG A 183 1.14 35.42 -1.80
CA ARG A 183 1.38 36.10 -0.52
C ARG A 183 0.68 37.46 -0.45
N ALA A 184 0.72 38.25 -1.53
CA ALA A 184 0.04 39.52 -1.59
C ALA A 184 -1.48 39.37 -1.43
N GLU A 185 -2.09 38.40 -2.10
CA GLU A 185 -3.51 38.12 -1.98
C GLU A 185 -3.88 37.54 -0.59
N LEU A 186 -3.05 36.68 -0.02
CA LEU A 186 -3.25 36.15 1.33
C LEU A 186 -3.19 37.24 2.41
N GLN A 187 -2.33 38.25 2.24
CA GLN A 187 -2.28 39.41 3.16
C GLN A 187 -3.59 40.21 3.13
N ARG A 188 -4.21 40.38 1.96
CA ARG A 188 -5.49 41.10 1.82
C ARG A 188 -6.63 40.42 2.58
N VAL A 189 -6.60 39.11 2.68
CA VAL A 189 -7.64 38.30 3.33
C VAL A 189 -7.23 37.75 4.70
N ALA A 190 -6.08 38.16 5.25
CA ALA A 190 -5.49 37.60 6.47
C ALA A 190 -6.43 37.64 7.68
N GLY A 191 -7.28 38.66 7.80
CA GLY A 191 -8.27 38.79 8.86
C GLY A 191 -9.35 37.70 8.87
N HIS A 192 -9.54 37.02 7.77
CA HIS A 192 -10.55 35.97 7.59
C HIS A 192 -9.96 34.54 7.61
N LEU A 193 -8.64 34.42 7.72
CA LEU A 193 -7.95 33.14 7.73
C LEU A 193 -7.77 32.61 9.16
N CYS A 194 -7.77 31.28 9.31
CA CYS A 194 -7.42 30.64 10.58
C CYS A 194 -5.95 30.91 10.96
N GLU A 195 -5.60 30.70 12.22
CA GLU A 195 -4.26 30.95 12.75
C GLU A 195 -3.15 30.22 11.98
N ASP A 196 -3.38 28.94 11.66
CA ASP A 196 -2.44 28.16 10.85
C ASP A 196 -2.24 28.75 9.45
N CYS A 197 -3.31 29.19 8.78
CA CYS A 197 -3.21 29.82 7.47
C CYS A 197 -2.46 31.15 7.55
N ARG A 198 -2.67 31.95 8.57
CA ARG A 198 -1.91 33.21 8.78
C ARG A 198 -0.42 32.94 8.96
N ARG A 199 -0.05 31.92 9.75
CA ARG A 199 1.34 31.51 9.92
C ARG A 199 1.93 31.00 8.58
N ARG A 200 1.22 30.09 7.90
CA ARG A 200 1.63 29.46 6.64
C ARG A 200 1.74 30.48 5.50
N SER A 201 0.94 31.56 5.47
CA SER A 201 1.03 32.59 4.44
C SER A 201 2.41 33.26 4.39
N VAL A 202 3.13 33.28 5.51
CA VAL A 202 4.51 33.81 5.60
C VAL A 202 5.53 32.72 5.34
N SER A 203 5.45 31.57 6.03
CA SER A 203 6.47 30.51 5.96
C SER A 203 6.37 29.66 4.71
N ASN A 204 5.16 29.18 4.35
CA ASN A 204 4.91 28.36 3.16
C ASN A 204 3.50 28.62 2.60
N ALA A 205 3.39 29.66 1.76
CA ALA A 205 2.10 30.14 1.25
C ALA A 205 1.30 29.09 0.47
N LEU A 206 1.96 28.17 -0.24
CA LEU A 206 1.30 27.08 -0.98
C LEU A 206 0.49 26.18 -0.05
N ARG A 207 0.93 25.97 1.20
CA ARG A 207 0.24 25.12 2.18
C ARG A 207 -1.10 25.70 2.64
N VAL A 208 -1.36 26.98 2.39
CA VAL A 208 -2.68 27.60 2.66
C VAL A 208 -3.75 27.01 1.75
N LEU A 209 -3.39 26.65 0.49
CA LEU A 209 -4.32 26.05 -0.48
C LEU A 209 -4.90 24.72 -0.02
N ASP A 210 -4.19 23.99 0.86
CA ASP A 210 -4.65 22.70 1.43
C ASP A 210 -5.43 22.86 2.76
N CYS A 211 -5.78 24.08 3.16
CA CYS A 211 -6.56 24.30 4.38
C CYS A 211 -7.95 23.65 4.27
N LYS A 212 -8.37 22.95 5.33
CA LYS A 212 -9.68 22.30 5.45
C LYS A 212 -10.66 23.03 6.37
N VAL A 213 -10.24 24.15 6.95
CA VAL A 213 -11.09 24.96 7.84
C VAL A 213 -12.16 25.66 7.01
N GLU A 214 -13.43 25.43 7.34
CA GLU A 214 -14.59 25.88 6.58
C GLU A 214 -14.61 27.39 6.38
N SER A 215 -14.31 28.16 7.44
CA SER A 215 -14.27 29.62 7.36
C SER A 215 -13.22 30.21 6.39
N CYS A 216 -12.18 29.42 6.07
CA CYS A 216 -11.14 29.85 5.13
C CYS A 216 -11.55 29.61 3.66
N GLN A 217 -12.45 28.66 3.39
CA GLN A 217 -12.75 28.18 2.02
C GLN A 217 -13.18 29.32 1.07
N PRO A 218 -14.13 30.21 1.43
CA PRO A 218 -14.59 31.25 0.50
C PRO A 218 -13.50 32.23 0.06
N TYR A 219 -12.44 32.35 0.86
CA TYR A 219 -11.30 33.24 0.57
C TYR A 219 -10.24 32.51 -0.23
N ILE A 220 -9.97 31.24 0.07
CA ILE A 220 -8.99 30.41 -0.63
C ILE A 220 -9.45 30.11 -2.06
N ASP A 221 -10.73 29.90 -2.30
CA ASP A 221 -11.29 29.62 -3.64
C ASP A 221 -11.13 30.80 -4.61
N LYS A 222 -10.92 32.02 -4.10
CA LYS A 222 -10.70 33.22 -4.92
C LYS A 222 -9.22 33.55 -5.17
N LEU A 223 -8.30 32.76 -4.59
CA LEU A 223 -6.87 32.98 -4.77
C LEU A 223 -6.45 32.65 -6.22
N PRO A 224 -5.40 33.31 -6.73
CA PRO A 224 -4.88 33.04 -8.06
C PRO A 224 -4.48 31.56 -8.19
N ARG A 225 -4.69 31.01 -9.38
CA ARG A 225 -4.36 29.60 -9.68
C ARG A 225 -2.95 29.51 -10.24
N ILE A 226 -2.14 28.58 -9.77
CA ILE A 226 -0.78 28.41 -10.27
C ILE A 226 -0.75 28.06 -11.78
N THR A 227 -1.76 27.36 -12.26
CA THR A 227 -1.90 27.00 -13.69
C THR A 227 -1.96 28.19 -14.62
N ASP A 228 -2.37 29.37 -14.13
CA ASP A 228 -2.46 30.61 -14.92
C ASP A 228 -1.12 31.37 -14.93
N HIS A 229 -0.13 30.92 -14.16
CA HIS A 229 1.18 31.55 -13.97
C HIS A 229 2.36 30.60 -14.26
N LEU A 230 2.14 29.54 -15.00
CA LEU A 230 3.18 28.61 -15.42
C LEU A 230 4.10 29.25 -16.47
N CYS A 231 5.39 28.91 -16.42
CA CYS A 231 6.26 29.21 -17.57
C CYS A 231 5.89 28.31 -18.76
N GLU A 232 6.34 28.67 -19.94
CA GLU A 232 6.03 27.97 -21.19
C GLU A 232 6.37 26.48 -21.13
N GLU A 233 7.51 26.10 -20.52
CA GLU A 233 7.89 24.70 -20.33
C GLU A 233 6.92 23.94 -19.44
N CYS A 234 6.54 24.51 -18.27
CA CYS A 234 5.59 23.85 -17.34
C CYS A 234 4.19 23.77 -17.96
N SER A 235 3.76 24.77 -18.70
CA SER A 235 2.48 24.75 -19.40
C SER A 235 2.45 23.65 -20.46
N ARG A 236 3.47 23.58 -21.32
CA ARG A 236 3.60 22.54 -22.35
C ARG A 236 3.67 21.13 -21.75
N HIS A 237 4.43 20.96 -20.66
CA HIS A 237 4.52 19.70 -19.93
C HIS A 237 3.14 19.26 -19.39
N PHE A 238 2.43 20.18 -18.74
CA PHE A 238 1.11 19.88 -18.18
C PHE A 238 0.05 19.62 -19.25
N ASP A 239 0.09 20.34 -20.37
CA ASP A 239 -0.80 20.11 -21.52
C ASP A 239 -0.56 18.73 -22.14
N LEU A 240 0.72 18.33 -22.31
CA LEU A 240 1.08 17.01 -22.82
C LEU A 240 0.69 15.89 -21.85
N PHE A 241 0.88 16.10 -20.56
CA PHE A 241 0.42 15.17 -19.52
C PHE A 241 -1.09 14.94 -19.59
N ARG A 242 -1.90 16.01 -19.64
CA ARG A 242 -3.36 15.92 -19.77
C ARG A 242 -3.80 15.23 -21.06
N LYS A 243 -3.11 15.53 -22.17
CA LYS A 243 -3.35 14.86 -23.45
C LYS A 243 -3.10 13.35 -23.35
N HIS A 244 -2.03 12.92 -22.72
CA HIS A 244 -1.72 11.50 -22.56
C HIS A 244 -2.71 10.80 -21.62
N LEU A 245 -3.18 11.45 -20.53
CA LEU A 245 -4.26 10.90 -19.69
C LEU A 245 -5.54 10.66 -20.50
N ALA A 246 -5.91 11.62 -21.35
CA ALA A 246 -7.08 11.49 -22.23
C ALA A 246 -6.90 10.36 -23.27
N MET A 247 -5.69 10.21 -23.84
CA MET A 247 -5.37 9.10 -24.77
C MET A 247 -5.44 7.72 -24.08
N ALA A 248 -5.04 7.65 -22.80
CA ALA A 248 -5.16 6.44 -21.98
C ALA A 248 -6.58 6.20 -21.45
N ALA A 249 -7.54 7.06 -21.80
CA ALA A 249 -8.92 7.01 -21.31
C ALA A 249 -9.04 7.02 -19.77
N ILE A 250 -8.08 7.63 -19.08
CA ILE A 250 -8.09 7.78 -17.61
C ILE A 250 -8.85 9.07 -17.27
N PRO A 251 -10.00 9.00 -16.59
CA PRO A 251 -10.75 10.18 -16.14
C PRO A 251 -9.96 10.94 -15.08
N PHE A 252 -9.89 12.25 -15.19
CA PHE A 252 -9.21 13.10 -14.23
C PHE A 252 -9.90 14.46 -14.06
N GLU A 253 -9.66 15.08 -12.92
CA GLU A 253 -10.10 16.46 -12.64
C GLU A 253 -8.87 17.35 -12.39
N VAL A 254 -8.83 18.51 -13.04
CA VAL A 254 -7.82 19.52 -12.75
C VAL A 254 -8.24 20.28 -11.50
N THR A 255 -7.47 20.16 -10.43
CA THR A 255 -7.76 20.76 -9.13
C THR A 255 -6.70 21.80 -8.78
N PRO A 256 -6.92 23.10 -9.09
CA PRO A 256 -5.90 24.15 -8.97
C PRO A 256 -5.37 24.35 -7.54
N ARG A 257 -6.11 23.92 -6.53
CA ARG A 257 -5.73 23.96 -5.12
C ARG A 257 -4.89 22.77 -4.67
N LEU A 258 -4.75 21.74 -5.52
CA LEU A 258 -3.97 20.55 -5.17
C LEU A 258 -2.50 20.91 -5.03
N VAL A 259 -2.01 20.82 -3.80
CA VAL A 259 -0.59 20.91 -3.44
C VAL A 259 -0.22 19.68 -2.61
N ARG A 260 1.08 19.42 -2.49
CA ARG A 260 1.56 18.24 -1.76
C ARG A 260 2.17 18.62 -0.41
N GLY A 261 2.19 17.66 0.53
CA GLY A 261 2.72 17.82 1.88
C GLY A 261 4.24 17.87 1.99
N LEU A 262 4.95 17.76 0.86
CA LEU A 262 6.40 17.67 0.76
C LEU A 262 6.86 18.72 -0.24
N ASP A 263 7.95 19.43 0.05
CA ASP A 263 8.35 20.62 -0.70
C ASP A 263 9.15 20.29 -1.98
N TYR A 264 9.59 19.04 -2.16
CA TYR A 264 10.38 18.61 -3.33
C TYR A 264 9.60 18.51 -4.64
N TYR A 265 8.27 18.58 -4.62
CA TYR A 265 7.48 18.42 -5.83
C TYR A 265 7.63 19.62 -6.78
N VAL A 266 7.76 19.30 -8.07
CA VAL A 266 7.81 20.26 -9.18
C VAL A 266 6.89 19.79 -10.32
N LYS A 267 6.51 20.69 -11.22
CA LYS A 267 5.67 20.39 -12.40
C LYS A 267 4.40 19.63 -11.99
N THR A 268 4.26 18.35 -12.33
CA THR A 268 3.05 17.55 -12.11
C THR A 268 2.91 17.14 -10.64
N ALA A 269 1.71 17.36 -10.08
CA ALA A 269 1.25 16.79 -8.82
C ALA A 269 -0.10 16.09 -9.03
N PHE A 270 -0.32 14.97 -8.35
CA PHE A 270 -1.60 14.27 -8.41
C PHE A 270 -2.00 13.67 -7.07
N GLU A 271 -3.28 13.41 -6.94
CA GLU A 271 -3.86 12.69 -5.80
C GLU A 271 -4.96 11.76 -6.30
N ILE A 272 -5.00 10.55 -5.77
CA ILE A 272 -6.07 9.58 -5.98
C ILE A 272 -6.90 9.56 -4.72
N VAL A 273 -8.18 9.89 -4.85
CA VAL A 273 -9.11 10.00 -3.73
C VAL A 273 -10.22 8.96 -3.83
N SER A 274 -10.76 8.54 -2.68
CA SER A 274 -11.90 7.63 -2.60
C SER A 274 -12.93 8.14 -1.60
N ALA A 275 -14.19 8.22 -2.02
CA ALA A 275 -15.30 8.63 -1.15
C ALA A 275 -15.47 7.70 0.08
N GLY A 276 -15.07 6.43 -0.03
CA GLY A 276 -15.12 5.46 1.07
C GLY A 276 -14.25 5.80 2.28
N LEU A 277 -13.31 6.74 2.15
CA LEU A 277 -12.43 7.20 3.24
C LEU A 277 -12.98 8.39 4.03
N GLY A 278 -14.12 8.96 3.64
CA GLY A 278 -14.73 10.11 4.31
C GLY A 278 -13.98 11.42 4.10
N ALA A 279 -13.93 12.29 5.12
CA ALA A 279 -13.36 13.65 5.02
C ALA A 279 -11.86 13.69 4.65
N GLN A 280 -11.12 12.64 4.97
CA GLN A 280 -9.74 12.46 4.55
C GLN A 280 -9.65 11.40 3.46
N ASN A 281 -10.10 11.77 2.27
CA ASN A 281 -10.34 10.86 1.15
C ASN A 281 -9.11 10.49 0.32
N ALA A 282 -7.94 11.10 0.57
CA ALA A 282 -6.71 10.79 -0.15
C ALA A 282 -6.24 9.35 0.11
N LEU A 283 -6.19 8.52 -0.92
CA LEU A 283 -5.69 7.14 -0.88
C LEU A 283 -4.22 7.09 -1.29
N ALA A 284 -3.89 7.73 -2.41
CA ALA A 284 -2.53 7.81 -2.94
C ALA A 284 -2.23 9.25 -3.38
N GLY A 285 -0.96 9.57 -3.46
CA GLY A 285 -0.56 10.84 -4.02
C GLY A 285 0.91 10.88 -4.37
N GLY A 286 1.22 11.67 -5.39
CA GLY A 286 2.55 11.74 -5.95
C GLY A 286 2.75 12.94 -6.84
N GLY A 287 3.79 12.88 -7.65
CA GLY A 287 4.16 13.91 -8.60
C GLY A 287 5.63 13.84 -8.99
N ARG A 288 6.09 14.87 -9.68
CA ARG A 288 7.46 15.00 -10.15
C ARG A 288 8.35 15.69 -9.12
N TYR A 289 9.60 15.25 -9.03
CA TYR A 289 10.60 15.76 -8.08
C TYR A 289 12.02 15.78 -8.69
N ASP A 290 12.18 16.48 -9.80
CA ASP A 290 13.40 16.48 -10.62
C ASP A 290 14.66 16.98 -9.88
N GLU A 291 14.52 17.82 -8.85
CA GLU A 291 15.64 18.41 -8.10
C GLU A 291 16.08 17.58 -6.87
N LEU A 292 15.31 16.53 -6.50
CA LEU A 292 15.53 15.82 -5.24
C LEU A 292 16.90 15.10 -5.18
N SER A 293 17.35 14.51 -6.27
CA SER A 293 18.65 13.83 -6.32
C SER A 293 19.81 14.79 -6.03
N GLU A 294 19.80 15.98 -6.64
CA GLU A 294 20.84 17.02 -6.41
C GLU A 294 20.80 17.55 -4.99
N VAL A 295 19.63 17.79 -4.43
CA VAL A 295 19.44 18.19 -3.02
C VAL A 295 20.07 17.16 -2.07
N LEU A 296 20.04 15.87 -2.43
CA LEU A 296 20.65 14.78 -1.67
C LEU A 296 22.13 14.53 -2.01
N GLY A 297 22.72 15.35 -2.88
CA GLY A 297 24.13 15.25 -3.27
C GLY A 297 24.39 14.20 -4.37
N GLY A 298 23.35 13.75 -5.06
CA GLY A 298 23.44 12.88 -6.23
C GLY A 298 23.55 13.67 -7.55
N PRO A 299 23.60 12.98 -8.69
CA PRO A 299 23.56 13.63 -10.00
C PRO A 299 22.17 14.21 -10.30
N PRO A 300 22.06 15.21 -11.22
CA PRO A 300 20.79 15.67 -11.71
C PRO A 300 20.03 14.52 -12.40
N VAL A 301 18.84 14.24 -11.93
CA VAL A 301 17.98 13.17 -12.48
C VAL A 301 16.52 13.53 -12.32
N SER A 302 15.76 13.44 -13.41
CA SER A 302 14.31 13.58 -13.35
C SER A 302 13.68 12.44 -12.59
N GLY A 303 12.77 12.75 -11.69
CA GLY A 303 12.05 11.78 -10.86
C GLY A 303 10.55 12.00 -10.86
N PHE A 304 9.81 10.91 -10.89
CA PHE A 304 8.36 10.88 -10.72
C PHE A 304 7.96 9.66 -9.88
N GLY A 305 7.05 9.84 -8.94
CA GLY A 305 6.62 8.71 -8.11
C GLY A 305 5.37 9.00 -7.30
N PHE A 306 4.94 8.00 -6.57
CA PHE A 306 3.79 8.09 -5.68
C PHE A 306 3.98 7.23 -4.43
N ALA A 307 3.17 7.53 -3.42
CA ALA A 307 2.94 6.67 -2.27
C ALA A 307 1.44 6.51 -2.01
N MET A 308 1.01 5.28 -1.70
CA MET A 308 -0.35 4.90 -1.37
C MET A 308 -0.39 4.28 0.02
N GLY A 309 -1.35 4.70 0.85
CA GLY A 309 -1.53 4.17 2.20
C GLY A 309 -2.19 2.79 2.16
N LEU A 310 -1.42 1.72 2.51
CA LEU A 310 -1.92 0.35 2.51
C LEU A 310 -3.01 0.15 3.58
N ASP A 311 -2.85 0.73 4.78
CA ASP A 311 -3.89 0.73 5.82
C ASP A 311 -5.24 1.25 5.33
N ARG A 312 -5.22 2.29 4.48
CA ARG A 312 -6.41 2.89 3.89
C ARG A 312 -7.00 2.02 2.78
N LEU A 313 -6.14 1.41 1.98
CA LEU A 313 -6.55 0.53 0.89
C LEU A 313 -7.25 -0.73 1.43
N VAL A 314 -6.72 -1.33 2.51
CA VAL A 314 -7.36 -2.47 3.20
C VAL A 314 -8.78 -2.14 3.65
N MET A 315 -9.03 -0.91 4.12
CA MET A 315 -10.38 -0.48 4.54
C MET A 315 -11.38 -0.34 3.39
N LEU A 316 -10.91 -0.23 2.16
CA LEU A 316 -11.72 -0.05 0.95
C LEU A 316 -12.01 -1.35 0.22
N LEU A 317 -11.36 -2.46 0.58
CA LEU A 317 -11.60 -3.76 -0.07
C LEU A 317 -13.05 -4.20 0.14
N PRO A 318 -13.78 -4.51 -0.94
CA PRO A 318 -15.14 -5.02 -0.83
C PRO A 318 -15.17 -6.47 -0.35
N GLU A 319 -16.22 -6.84 0.37
CA GLU A 319 -16.40 -8.22 0.87
C GLU A 319 -16.59 -9.25 -0.28
N SER A 320 -16.96 -8.80 -1.48
CA SER A 320 -17.03 -9.64 -2.70
C SER A 320 -15.72 -10.39 -2.99
N LEU A 321 -14.59 -9.81 -2.61
CA LEU A 321 -13.26 -10.40 -2.79
C LEU A 321 -12.82 -11.28 -1.61
N SER A 322 -13.64 -11.47 -0.57
CA SER A 322 -13.22 -12.15 0.68
C SER A 322 -12.68 -13.58 0.46
N SER A 323 -13.20 -14.30 -0.51
CA SER A 323 -12.69 -15.63 -0.87
C SER A 323 -11.23 -15.65 -1.34
N ARG A 324 -10.67 -14.50 -1.72
CA ARG A 324 -9.29 -14.40 -2.23
C ARG A 324 -8.24 -14.25 -1.14
N TRP A 325 -8.62 -13.84 0.06
CA TRP A 325 -7.69 -13.67 1.18
C TRP A 325 -8.01 -14.50 2.42
N VAL A 326 -9.17 -15.17 2.46
CA VAL A 326 -9.46 -16.10 3.54
C VAL A 326 -8.65 -17.36 3.32
N GLU A 327 -7.67 -17.60 4.18
CA GLU A 327 -6.93 -18.84 4.16
C GLU A 327 -7.83 -19.98 4.66
N ALA A 328 -8.13 -20.92 3.77
CA ALA A 328 -8.82 -22.15 4.10
C ALA A 328 -7.81 -23.30 4.23
N ALA A 329 -7.96 -24.17 5.22
CA ALA A 329 -7.29 -25.44 5.20
C ALA A 329 -7.90 -26.31 4.08
N ASP A 330 -7.06 -26.94 3.26
CA ASP A 330 -7.55 -27.85 2.23
C ASP A 330 -8.20 -29.08 2.87
N LEU A 331 -7.61 -29.54 3.99
CA LEU A 331 -7.99 -30.73 4.68
C LEU A 331 -7.81 -30.57 6.18
N PHE A 332 -8.79 -31.05 6.96
CA PHE A 332 -8.65 -31.25 8.39
C PHE A 332 -8.74 -32.75 8.69
N LEU A 333 -7.81 -33.28 9.49
CA LEU A 333 -7.83 -34.70 9.87
C LEU A 333 -8.46 -34.82 11.25
N ALA A 334 -9.60 -35.49 11.33
CA ALA A 334 -10.33 -35.79 12.56
C ALA A 334 -10.17 -37.27 12.91
N TYR A 335 -9.93 -37.58 14.16
CA TYR A 335 -9.60 -38.93 14.61
C TYR A 335 -10.35 -39.32 15.87
N MET A 336 -10.52 -40.63 16.09
CA MET A 336 -11.11 -41.22 17.27
C MET A 336 -10.18 -42.30 17.82
N GLY A 337 -9.55 -42.04 19.00
CA GLY A 337 -8.61 -42.92 19.66
C GLY A 337 -7.14 -42.75 19.28
N GLY A 338 -6.23 -43.33 20.08
CA GLY A 338 -4.79 -43.10 19.97
C GLY A 338 -4.18 -43.63 18.68
N ARG A 339 -4.58 -44.82 18.22
CA ARG A 339 -4.10 -45.38 16.95
C ARG A 339 -4.52 -44.55 15.75
N ALA A 340 -5.74 -44.01 15.76
CA ALA A 340 -6.22 -43.12 14.73
C ALA A 340 -5.47 -41.76 14.75
N PHE A 341 -5.07 -41.26 15.93
CA PHE A 341 -4.22 -40.09 16.06
C PHE A 341 -2.84 -40.27 15.41
N GLU A 342 -2.17 -41.40 15.70
CA GLU A 342 -0.87 -41.71 15.13
C GLU A 342 -0.96 -41.75 13.58
N ARG A 343 -2.00 -42.42 13.06
CA ARG A 343 -2.25 -42.49 11.62
C ARG A 343 -2.59 -41.12 11.02
N ALA A 344 -3.34 -40.28 11.74
CA ALA A 344 -3.62 -38.91 11.33
C ALA A 344 -2.34 -38.07 11.20
N LEU A 345 -1.40 -38.24 12.13
CA LEU A 345 -0.09 -37.56 12.06
C LEU A 345 0.71 -37.98 10.81
N GLU A 346 0.76 -39.28 10.51
CA GLU A 346 1.43 -39.80 9.32
C GLU A 346 0.82 -39.22 8.02
N LEU A 347 -0.51 -39.30 7.90
CA LEU A 347 -1.24 -38.79 6.75
C LEU A 347 -1.13 -37.29 6.61
N ALA A 348 -1.23 -36.52 7.71
CA ALA A 348 -1.04 -35.06 7.67
C ALA A 348 0.36 -34.72 7.16
N ARG A 349 1.40 -35.46 7.56
CA ARG A 349 2.76 -35.28 7.05
C ARG A 349 2.84 -35.56 5.57
N SER A 350 2.20 -36.65 5.10
CA SER A 350 2.16 -37.01 3.69
C SER A 350 1.46 -35.91 2.86
N PHE A 351 0.25 -35.51 3.23
CA PHE A 351 -0.52 -34.49 2.52
C PHE A 351 0.19 -33.13 2.50
N ARG A 352 0.86 -32.74 3.59
CA ARG A 352 1.65 -31.48 3.63
C ARG A 352 2.85 -31.52 2.65
N ARG A 353 3.49 -32.71 2.48
CA ARG A 353 4.56 -32.89 1.48
C ARG A 353 4.05 -32.77 0.06
N GLU A 354 2.79 -33.11 -0.18
CA GLU A 354 2.09 -32.92 -1.44
C GLU A 354 1.59 -31.47 -1.68
N GLY A 355 1.87 -30.56 -0.73
CA GLY A 355 1.53 -29.15 -0.83
C GLY A 355 0.18 -28.74 -0.25
N PHE A 356 -0.56 -29.66 0.40
CA PHE A 356 -1.85 -29.34 0.98
C PHE A 356 -1.73 -28.72 2.37
N ARG A 357 -2.58 -27.73 2.68
CA ARG A 357 -2.73 -27.15 4.01
C ARG A 357 -3.57 -28.06 4.87
N CYS A 358 -2.95 -28.77 5.82
CA CYS A 358 -3.62 -29.75 6.66
C CYS A 358 -3.67 -29.30 8.13
N GLY A 359 -4.89 -29.24 8.69
CA GLY A 359 -5.16 -29.05 10.11
C GLY A 359 -5.29 -30.38 10.88
N LEU A 360 -4.96 -30.37 12.19
CA LEU A 360 -5.09 -31.52 13.11
C LEU A 360 -5.34 -30.99 14.51
N ASP A 361 -6.20 -31.65 15.29
CA ASP A 361 -6.37 -31.38 16.71
C ASP A 361 -5.34 -32.13 17.54
N PHE A 362 -4.64 -31.45 18.43
CA PHE A 362 -3.67 -32.06 19.37
C PHE A 362 -4.20 -32.17 20.80
N SER A 363 -5.44 -31.70 21.05
CA SER A 363 -6.03 -31.71 22.39
C SER A 363 -6.72 -33.02 22.76
N GLY A 364 -6.90 -33.92 21.79
CA GLY A 364 -7.62 -35.20 22.01
C GLY A 364 -9.12 -35.04 22.20
N GLY A 365 -9.68 -33.94 21.66
CA GLY A 365 -11.10 -33.64 21.79
C GLY A 365 -12.02 -34.62 21.06
N SER A 366 -13.31 -34.63 21.43
CA SER A 366 -14.33 -35.44 20.74
C SER A 366 -14.42 -35.08 19.24
N LEU A 367 -14.90 -35.99 18.39
CA LEU A 367 -15.13 -35.75 16.97
C LEU A 367 -15.93 -34.45 16.74
N LYS A 368 -16.94 -34.18 17.57
CA LYS A 368 -17.72 -32.94 17.50
C LYS A 368 -16.88 -31.68 17.75
N SER A 369 -15.92 -31.74 18.70
CA SER A 369 -15.02 -30.61 18.97
C SER A 369 -14.02 -30.42 17.84
N GLN A 370 -13.51 -31.50 17.27
CA GLN A 370 -12.61 -31.48 16.11
C GLN A 370 -13.29 -30.91 14.85
N LEU A 371 -14.54 -31.26 14.59
CA LEU A 371 -15.33 -30.68 13.49
C LEU A 371 -15.59 -29.20 13.70
N ARG A 372 -15.81 -28.74 14.94
CA ARG A 372 -15.88 -27.29 15.22
C ARG A 372 -14.56 -26.57 14.97
N LEU A 373 -13.43 -27.22 15.28
CA LEU A 373 -12.10 -26.68 14.98
C LEU A 373 -11.88 -26.62 13.48
N ALA A 374 -12.24 -27.64 12.72
CA ALA A 374 -12.18 -27.65 11.25
C ALA A 374 -12.94 -26.46 10.64
N ASN A 375 -14.18 -26.22 11.12
CA ASN A 375 -14.97 -25.06 10.69
C ASN A 375 -14.30 -23.71 11.03
N ARG A 376 -13.68 -23.57 12.23
CA ARG A 376 -12.96 -22.35 12.60
C ARG A 376 -11.71 -22.10 11.73
N LEU A 377 -11.08 -23.17 11.24
CA LEU A 377 -9.95 -23.12 10.31
C LEU A 377 -10.40 -22.99 8.85
N ASN A 378 -11.69 -22.80 8.60
CA ASN A 378 -12.29 -22.74 7.27
C ASN A 378 -11.86 -23.93 6.39
N ALA A 379 -11.71 -25.13 7.00
CA ALA A 379 -11.33 -26.33 6.25
C ALA A 379 -12.39 -26.63 5.18
N ARG A 380 -11.93 -26.94 3.97
CA ARG A 380 -12.83 -27.34 2.87
C ARG A 380 -13.32 -28.76 3.07
N HIS A 381 -12.45 -29.65 3.52
CA HIS A 381 -12.73 -31.06 3.71
C HIS A 381 -12.28 -31.52 5.10
N VAL A 382 -12.95 -32.55 5.59
CA VAL A 382 -12.52 -33.27 6.81
C VAL A 382 -12.32 -34.75 6.46
N LEU A 383 -11.14 -35.29 6.76
CA LEU A 383 -10.86 -36.72 6.69
C LEU A 383 -11.06 -37.33 8.08
N ILE A 384 -12.03 -38.19 8.21
CA ILE A 384 -12.42 -38.80 9.48
C ILE A 384 -11.82 -40.21 9.59
N MET A 385 -11.23 -40.52 10.74
CA MET A 385 -10.55 -41.75 11.03
C MET A 385 -11.02 -42.35 12.37
N GLY A 386 -11.62 -43.50 12.32
CA GLY A 386 -11.98 -44.33 13.45
C GLY A 386 -11.37 -45.72 13.30
N GLU A 387 -11.78 -46.67 14.13
CA GLU A 387 -11.28 -48.06 14.12
C GLU A 387 -11.63 -48.78 12.80
N ASP A 388 -12.82 -48.56 12.23
CA ASP A 388 -13.28 -49.18 10.99
C ASP A 388 -12.47 -48.66 9.79
N GLU A 389 -12.22 -47.36 9.77
CA GLU A 389 -11.41 -46.74 8.72
C GLU A 389 -9.95 -47.20 8.80
N LEU A 390 -9.41 -47.37 10.01
CA LEU A 390 -8.06 -47.94 10.19
C LEU A 390 -7.97 -49.37 9.70
N ALA A 391 -8.99 -50.18 9.98
CA ALA A 391 -9.01 -51.58 9.58
C ALA A 391 -9.12 -51.76 8.06
N SER A 392 -9.89 -50.88 7.38
CA SER A 392 -10.10 -50.93 5.94
C SER A 392 -9.02 -50.19 5.12
N GLY A 393 -8.25 -49.31 5.74
CA GLY A 393 -7.33 -48.39 5.05
C GLY A 393 -8.02 -47.31 4.23
N ARG A 394 -9.33 -47.18 4.34
CA ARG A 394 -10.16 -46.19 3.62
C ARG A 394 -10.78 -45.23 4.59
N TYR A 395 -10.64 -43.95 4.38
CA TYR A 395 -11.01 -42.86 5.27
C TYR A 395 -12.20 -42.07 4.75
N LEU A 396 -13.08 -41.65 5.65
CA LEU A 396 -14.27 -40.90 5.28
C LEU A 396 -13.91 -39.43 4.99
N LEU A 397 -13.84 -39.06 3.74
CA LEU A 397 -13.68 -37.67 3.31
C LEU A 397 -15.05 -37.00 3.27
N LYS A 398 -15.23 -35.97 4.08
CA LYS A 398 -16.43 -35.13 4.12
C LYS A 398 -16.12 -33.75 3.54
N ASP A 399 -16.86 -33.34 2.52
CA ASP A 399 -16.89 -31.95 2.06
C ASP A 399 -17.74 -31.10 3.00
N LEU A 400 -17.22 -29.97 3.48
CA LEU A 400 -17.93 -29.10 4.41
C LEU A 400 -18.84 -28.07 3.71
N SER A 401 -18.75 -27.92 2.38
CA SER A 401 -19.60 -27.02 1.61
C SER A 401 -20.99 -27.61 1.32
N ASP A 402 -21.04 -28.89 0.94
CA ASP A 402 -22.28 -29.58 0.53
C ASP A 402 -22.63 -30.77 1.45
N SER A 403 -21.77 -31.07 2.44
CA SER A 403 -21.89 -32.20 3.35
C SER A 403 -21.81 -33.58 2.68
N SER A 404 -21.37 -33.66 1.41
CA SER A 404 -21.15 -34.94 0.75
C SER A 404 -20.03 -35.72 1.43
N GLN A 405 -20.10 -37.07 1.35
CA GLN A 405 -19.15 -37.97 2.00
C GLN A 405 -18.73 -39.07 1.03
N ARG A 406 -17.43 -39.40 1.07
CA ARG A 406 -16.84 -40.46 0.24
C ARG A 406 -15.83 -41.24 1.06
N LEU A 407 -15.80 -42.54 0.87
CA LEU A 407 -14.80 -43.40 1.50
C LEU A 407 -13.65 -43.62 0.52
N LEU A 408 -12.46 -43.04 0.81
CA LEU A 408 -11.32 -42.97 -0.08
C LEU A 408 -10.04 -43.48 0.57
N GLU A 409 -9.13 -44.02 -0.27
CA GLU A 409 -7.74 -44.27 0.12
C GLU A 409 -6.93 -42.97 0.10
N PRO A 410 -5.79 -42.87 0.82
CA PRO A 410 -4.99 -41.65 0.87
C PRO A 410 -4.60 -41.08 -0.50
N GLU A 411 -4.24 -41.94 -1.45
CA GLU A 411 -3.87 -41.57 -2.82
C GLU A 411 -5.05 -41.02 -3.62
N GLU A 412 -6.25 -41.52 -3.35
CA GLU A 412 -7.50 -41.02 -3.94
C GLU A 412 -7.87 -39.65 -3.37
N VAL A 413 -7.62 -39.41 -2.07
CA VAL A 413 -7.79 -38.09 -1.43
C VAL A 413 -6.83 -37.07 -2.09
N ILE A 414 -5.56 -37.43 -2.26
CA ILE A 414 -4.59 -36.55 -2.93
C ILE A 414 -5.06 -36.18 -4.34
N ARG A 415 -5.51 -37.16 -5.10
CA ARG A 415 -6.02 -36.96 -6.48
C ARG A 415 -7.22 -36.03 -6.48
N HIS A 416 -8.18 -36.28 -5.61
CA HIS A 416 -9.38 -35.48 -5.49
C HIS A 416 -9.07 -34.01 -5.12
N LEU A 417 -8.20 -33.77 -4.13
CA LEU A 417 -7.80 -32.44 -3.72
C LEU A 417 -7.02 -31.68 -4.81
N ARG A 418 -6.14 -32.39 -5.58
CA ARG A 418 -5.43 -31.80 -6.72
C ARG A 418 -6.35 -31.36 -7.84
N ASP A 419 -7.36 -32.16 -8.14
CA ASP A 419 -8.33 -31.85 -9.19
C ASP A 419 -9.16 -30.60 -8.83
N LEU A 420 -9.50 -30.45 -7.56
CA LEU A 420 -10.15 -29.24 -7.05
C LEU A 420 -9.26 -27.99 -7.10
N GLN A 421 -7.94 -28.14 -6.88
CA GLN A 421 -6.99 -27.01 -6.99
C GLN A 421 -6.79 -26.53 -8.44
N LYS A 422 -6.90 -27.41 -9.42
CA LYS A 422 -6.76 -27.06 -10.84
C LYS A 422 -7.90 -26.19 -11.37
N GLY A 423 -9.06 -26.14 -10.71
CA GLY A 423 -10.21 -25.33 -11.06
C GLY A 423 -10.74 -25.51 -12.49
N PRO A 424 -11.90 -24.94 -12.87
CA PRO A 424 -12.46 -25.08 -14.22
C PRO A 424 -11.68 -24.35 -15.34
N GLN A 425 -10.60 -23.65 -15.05
CA GLN A 425 -9.86 -22.85 -16.04
C GLN A 425 -8.91 -23.65 -16.96
N GLN A 426 -8.56 -24.91 -16.66
CA GLN A 426 -7.70 -25.72 -17.55
C GLN A 426 -8.43 -26.77 -18.40
N ALA A 427 -9.71 -26.99 -18.20
CA ALA A 427 -10.48 -27.92 -19.02
C ALA A 427 -10.81 -27.37 -20.43
N ALA A 428 -10.71 -26.05 -20.64
CA ALA A 428 -11.02 -25.40 -21.92
C ALA A 428 -9.85 -25.38 -22.93
N SER A 429 -8.62 -25.73 -22.51
CA SER A 429 -7.43 -25.69 -23.39
C SER A 429 -7.03 -27.03 -23.97
N GLN A 430 -7.71 -28.15 -23.66
CA GLN A 430 -7.42 -29.48 -24.19
C GLN A 430 -8.50 -30.04 -25.13
N GLY A 431 -9.52 -29.26 -25.49
CA GLY A 431 -10.63 -29.64 -26.35
C GLY A 431 -10.66 -28.98 -27.72
N GLY A 432 -9.50 -28.62 -28.30
CA GLY A 432 -9.40 -27.99 -29.60
C GLY A 432 -8.20 -28.53 -30.38
N SER A 433 -8.35 -29.69 -30.93
CA SER A 433 -7.50 -30.19 -32.05
C SER A 433 -8.38 -30.44 -33.25
#